data_220a4aa9b46febce9731d6d9a954e92a
#
_entry.id   220a4aa9b46febce9731d6d9a954e92a
#
_cell.length_a   1.000
_cell.length_b   1.000
_cell.length_c   1.000
_cell.angle_alpha   90.00
_cell.angle_beta   90.00
_cell.angle_gamma   90.00
#
_symmetry.space_group_name_H-M   'P 1'
#
loop_
_entity.id
_entity.type
_entity.pdbx_description
1 polymer ?
#
loop_
_entity_poly.entity_id
_entity_poly.type
_entity_poly.pdbx_seq_one_letter_code
_entity_poly.pdbx_strand_id
1 'polypeptide(L)'
;MSRYTKKDFPPHNVRRFLEPGPIVLVSSAHKGRTNIMTMGWHMMMEFSPSLVGCLISSGNHSFEMVKASRQCVINVPTADLAATVVKIGNTSGRDIDKFKSFGLSQKPAEQVRGPLIDECYANFECRLSDSSWVRKYNVFVFEVVKAHVASSPKYPKTIHYRGDGEFMISGENTGRWRRLFRPGML
;
A
#
# COMPACT_ATOMS: atom_id res chain seq x y z
N MET A 1 -15.13 22.39 28.39
CA MET A 1 -16.17 22.45 27.33
C MET A 1 -15.63 21.71 26.10
N SER A 2 -16.44 20.85 25.48
CA SER A 2 -16.04 20.15 24.25
C SER A 2 -15.87 21.15 23.11
N ARG A 3 -14.73 21.09 22.38
CA ARG A 3 -14.45 21.95 21.23
C ARG A 3 -15.37 21.67 20.03
N TYR A 4 -15.99 20.50 19.99
CA TYR A 4 -16.78 20.04 18.85
C TYR A 4 -18.16 19.52 19.32
N THR A 5 -19.21 19.89 18.61
CA THR A 5 -20.50 19.23 18.71
C THR A 5 -20.47 17.92 17.95
N LYS A 6 -20.63 16.81 18.67
CA LYS A 6 -20.64 15.46 18.07
C LYS A 6 -22.08 15.00 17.89
N LYS A 7 -22.31 14.24 16.81
CA LYS A 7 -23.58 13.58 16.50
C LYS A 7 -23.33 12.08 16.40
N ASP A 8 -24.39 11.31 16.54
CA ASP A 8 -24.35 9.88 16.23
C ASP A 8 -23.93 9.66 14.78
N PHE A 9 -23.12 8.62 14.53
CA PHE A 9 -22.54 8.35 13.23
C PHE A 9 -22.56 6.84 12.94
N PRO A 10 -23.01 6.40 11.75
CA PRO A 10 -23.10 4.97 11.42
C PRO A 10 -21.74 4.27 11.51
N PRO A 11 -21.62 3.19 12.33
CA PRO A 11 -20.33 2.50 12.53
C PRO A 11 -19.65 2.02 11.24
N HIS A 12 -20.42 1.59 10.22
CA HIS A 12 -19.86 1.16 8.93
C HIS A 12 -19.17 2.28 8.14
N ASN A 13 -19.40 3.55 8.49
CA ASN A 13 -18.74 4.71 7.88
C ASN A 13 -17.52 5.21 8.67
N VAL A 14 -17.19 4.61 9.82
CA VAL A 14 -16.03 4.99 10.66
C VAL A 14 -14.70 4.84 9.90
N ARG A 15 -14.64 3.92 8.93
CA ARG A 15 -13.47 3.74 8.03
C ARG A 15 -12.96 5.03 7.39
N ARG A 16 -13.84 6.01 7.10
CA ARG A 16 -13.47 7.30 6.49
C ARG A 16 -12.53 8.14 7.34
N PHE A 17 -12.47 7.84 8.64
CA PHE A 17 -11.61 8.54 9.60
C PHE A 17 -10.38 7.72 10.00
N LEU A 18 -10.43 6.40 9.89
CA LEU A 18 -9.38 5.50 10.33
C LEU A 18 -8.46 5.01 9.20
N GLU A 19 -8.91 5.14 7.95
CA GLU A 19 -8.20 4.66 6.77
C GLU A 19 -7.19 5.62 6.09
N PRO A 20 -6.89 6.85 6.51
CA PRO A 20 -6.02 7.72 5.72
C PRO A 20 -4.53 7.35 5.78
N GLY A 21 -4.21 6.03 5.69
CA GLY A 21 -2.89 5.55 5.30
C GLY A 21 -2.65 5.82 3.80
N PRO A 22 -1.39 5.88 3.33
CA PRO A 22 -1.13 6.11 1.91
C PRO A 22 -1.72 4.98 1.06
N ILE A 23 -2.31 5.32 -0.07
CA ILE A 23 -2.64 4.31 -1.08
C ILE A 23 -1.33 3.79 -1.67
N VAL A 24 -1.23 2.47 -1.79
CA VAL A 24 -0.09 1.79 -2.37
C VAL A 24 -0.49 0.95 -3.57
N LEU A 25 0.47 0.64 -4.43
CA LEU A 25 0.34 -0.33 -5.51
C LEU A 25 1.06 -1.61 -5.09
N VAL A 26 0.38 -2.74 -5.17
CA VAL A 26 0.99 -4.05 -4.89
C VAL A 26 1.24 -4.75 -6.21
N SER A 27 2.51 -4.94 -6.55
CA SER A 27 2.92 -5.75 -7.72
C SER A 27 3.26 -7.17 -7.29
N SER A 28 2.92 -8.11 -8.14
CA SER A 28 3.11 -9.54 -7.91
C SER A 28 3.50 -10.25 -9.21
N ALA A 29 4.15 -11.42 -9.09
CA ALA A 29 4.47 -12.27 -10.22
C ALA A 29 4.20 -13.74 -9.88
N HIS A 30 3.59 -14.46 -10.82
CA HIS A 30 3.38 -15.90 -10.74
C HIS A 30 3.30 -16.53 -12.13
N LYS A 31 3.99 -17.66 -12.35
CA LYS A 31 4.00 -18.40 -13.62
C LYS A 31 4.27 -17.51 -14.85
N GLY A 32 5.27 -16.64 -14.76
CA GLY A 32 5.69 -15.75 -15.87
C GLY A 32 4.77 -14.56 -16.14
N ARG A 33 3.69 -14.39 -15.37
CA ARG A 33 2.79 -13.23 -15.47
C ARG A 33 3.00 -12.27 -14.30
N THR A 34 2.93 -10.98 -14.59
CA THR A 34 2.97 -9.91 -13.58
C THR A 34 1.61 -9.23 -13.46
N ASN A 35 1.32 -8.67 -12.31
CA ASN A 35 0.10 -7.90 -12.08
C ASN A 35 0.34 -6.77 -11.07
N ILE A 36 -0.55 -5.78 -11.10
CA ILE A 36 -0.60 -4.68 -10.14
C ILE A 36 -2.02 -4.56 -9.58
N MET A 37 -2.15 -4.29 -8.29
CA MET A 37 -3.41 -3.87 -7.67
C MET A 37 -3.22 -2.61 -6.83
N THR A 38 -4.26 -1.82 -6.70
CA THR A 38 -4.34 -0.71 -5.76
C THR A 38 -4.80 -1.23 -4.41
N MET A 39 -4.15 -0.78 -3.33
CA MET A 39 -4.48 -1.19 -1.96
C MET A 39 -4.46 0.02 -1.02
N GLY A 40 -5.53 0.15 -0.21
CA GLY A 40 -5.61 1.11 0.91
C GLY A 40 -5.56 0.42 2.28
N TRP A 41 -5.86 -0.88 2.35
CA TRP A 41 -6.01 -1.59 3.62
C TRP A 41 -4.74 -2.33 3.98
N HIS A 42 -3.79 -1.60 4.56
CA HIS A 42 -2.53 -2.12 5.08
C HIS A 42 -2.15 -1.39 6.37
N MET A 43 -1.31 -2.02 7.18
CA MET A 43 -0.81 -1.45 8.42
C MET A 43 0.58 -1.99 8.76
N MET A 44 1.41 -1.14 9.38
CA MET A 44 2.62 -1.60 10.04
C MET A 44 2.26 -2.43 11.27
N MET A 45 2.94 -3.56 11.46
CA MET A 45 2.70 -4.48 12.58
C MET A 45 3.92 -4.59 13.51
N GLU A 46 5.13 -4.48 12.96
CA GLU A 46 6.38 -4.56 13.72
C GLU A 46 7.50 -3.83 12.96
N PHE A 47 8.50 -3.35 13.69
CA PHE A 47 9.67 -2.67 13.13
C PHE A 47 10.83 -3.62 12.83
N SER A 48 11.06 -4.62 13.69
CA SER A 48 12.17 -5.55 13.55
C SER A 48 11.78 -6.97 14.01
N PRO A 49 11.52 -7.92 13.06
CA PRO A 49 11.53 -7.70 11.60
C PRO A 49 10.43 -6.74 11.16
N SER A 50 10.65 -6.05 10.04
CA SER A 50 9.64 -5.11 9.51
C SER A 50 8.45 -5.86 8.96
N LEU A 51 7.33 -5.87 9.71
CA LEU A 51 6.11 -6.59 9.33
C LEU A 51 5.00 -5.64 8.89
N VAL A 52 4.33 -6.01 7.80
CA VAL A 52 3.19 -5.28 7.22
C VAL A 52 2.02 -6.23 7.04
N GLY A 53 0.88 -5.88 7.65
CA GLY A 53 -0.41 -6.54 7.41
C GLY A 53 -1.08 -5.95 6.17
N CYS A 54 -1.52 -6.83 5.25
CA CYS A 54 -2.18 -6.43 4.01
C CYS A 54 -3.48 -7.21 3.84
N LEU A 55 -4.61 -6.50 3.74
CA LEU A 55 -5.89 -7.13 3.41
C LEU A 55 -6.08 -7.14 1.90
N ILE A 56 -6.07 -8.34 1.31
CA ILE A 56 -6.28 -8.55 -0.13
C ILE A 56 -7.50 -9.45 -0.30
N SER A 57 -8.61 -8.87 -0.78
CA SER A 57 -9.84 -9.63 -1.00
C SER A 57 -9.64 -10.82 -1.94
N SER A 58 -10.23 -11.97 -1.60
CA SER A 58 -10.17 -13.19 -2.42
C SER A 58 -10.79 -13.03 -3.83
N GLY A 59 -11.61 -12.02 -4.04
CA GLY A 59 -12.12 -11.67 -5.38
C GLY A 59 -11.08 -11.02 -6.30
N ASN A 60 -9.99 -10.46 -5.73
CA ASN A 60 -8.94 -9.84 -6.51
C ASN A 60 -8.06 -10.86 -7.25
N HIS A 61 -7.71 -10.57 -8.50
CA HIS A 61 -6.77 -11.41 -9.25
C HIS A 61 -5.41 -11.55 -8.54
N SER A 62 -4.94 -10.50 -7.89
CA SER A 62 -3.69 -10.51 -7.11
C SER A 62 -3.71 -11.48 -5.93
N PHE A 63 -4.89 -11.79 -5.35
CA PHE A 63 -4.99 -12.69 -4.20
C PHE A 63 -4.35 -14.06 -4.50
N GLU A 64 -4.77 -14.70 -5.59
CA GLU A 64 -4.25 -16.02 -5.95
C GLU A 64 -2.77 -15.96 -6.35
N MET A 65 -2.34 -14.90 -7.04
CA MET A 65 -0.94 -14.71 -7.40
C MET A 65 -0.05 -14.58 -6.16
N VAL A 66 -0.45 -13.74 -5.21
CA VAL A 66 0.30 -13.49 -3.96
C VAL A 66 0.29 -14.73 -3.07
N LYS A 67 -0.87 -15.40 -2.94
CA LYS A 67 -0.99 -16.65 -2.17
C LYS A 67 -0.09 -17.75 -2.72
N ALA A 68 -0.02 -17.90 -4.04
CA ALA A 68 0.79 -18.92 -4.71
C ALA A 68 2.29 -18.58 -4.70
N SER A 69 2.66 -17.32 -4.96
CA SER A 69 4.07 -16.90 -4.99
C SER A 69 4.66 -16.70 -3.60
N ARG A 70 3.83 -16.40 -2.60
CA ARG A 70 4.20 -15.99 -1.24
C ARG A 70 5.08 -14.73 -1.20
N GLN A 71 4.95 -13.88 -2.21
CA GLN A 71 5.80 -12.70 -2.42
C GLN A 71 5.00 -11.59 -3.10
N CYS A 72 5.37 -10.34 -2.80
CA CYS A 72 4.90 -9.15 -3.53
C CYS A 72 5.89 -8.01 -3.37
N VAL A 73 5.65 -6.92 -4.08
CA VAL A 73 6.30 -5.62 -3.81
C VAL A 73 5.21 -4.60 -3.48
N ILE A 74 5.37 -3.90 -2.37
CA ILE A 74 4.55 -2.75 -2.01
C ILE A 74 5.24 -1.51 -2.58
N ASN A 75 4.57 -0.81 -3.48
CA ASN A 75 5.11 0.37 -4.16
C ASN A 75 4.31 1.59 -3.72
N VAL A 76 4.98 2.68 -3.32
CA VAL A 76 4.36 3.91 -2.85
C VAL A 76 4.34 4.94 -3.98
N PRO A 77 3.18 5.19 -4.60
CA PRO A 77 3.04 6.22 -5.63
C PRO A 77 3.00 7.62 -5.00
N THR A 78 3.38 8.61 -5.78
CA THR A 78 3.16 10.02 -5.46
C THR A 78 1.81 10.50 -5.98
N ALA A 79 1.38 11.69 -5.57
CA ALA A 79 0.11 12.30 -5.99
C ALA A 79 -0.01 12.46 -7.52
N ASP A 80 1.10 12.58 -8.23
CA ASP A 80 1.13 12.70 -9.70
C ASP A 80 0.61 11.43 -10.40
N LEU A 81 0.69 10.28 -9.73
CA LEU A 81 0.17 9.00 -10.23
C LEU A 81 -1.29 8.73 -9.83
N ALA A 82 -1.97 9.66 -9.15
CA ALA A 82 -3.31 9.42 -8.59
C ALA A 82 -4.31 8.87 -9.63
N ALA A 83 -4.37 9.48 -10.82
CA ALA A 83 -5.27 9.01 -11.88
C ALA A 83 -4.94 7.58 -12.34
N THR A 84 -3.66 7.24 -12.45
CA THR A 84 -3.21 5.88 -12.81
C THR A 84 -3.55 4.88 -11.71
N VAL A 85 -3.35 5.24 -10.44
CA VAL A 85 -3.71 4.42 -9.27
C VAL A 85 -5.20 4.07 -9.27
N VAL A 86 -6.08 5.04 -9.56
CA VAL A 86 -7.53 4.81 -9.67
C VAL A 86 -7.86 3.85 -10.83
N LYS A 87 -7.27 4.08 -12.01
CA LYS A 87 -7.48 3.22 -13.18
C LYS A 87 -7.03 1.78 -12.93
N ILE A 88 -5.90 1.58 -12.24
CA ILE A 88 -5.41 0.25 -11.83
C ILE A 88 -6.42 -0.45 -10.92
N GLY A 89 -7.01 0.28 -9.95
CA GLY A 89 -8.02 -0.24 -9.04
C GLY A 89 -9.32 -0.66 -9.74
N ASN A 90 -9.69 0.02 -10.81
CA ASN A 90 -10.92 -0.22 -11.57
C ASN A 90 -10.79 -1.29 -12.66
N THR A 91 -9.63 -1.94 -12.81
CA THR A 91 -9.37 -2.93 -13.85
C THR A 91 -8.88 -4.25 -13.27
N SER A 92 -9.04 -5.34 -14.01
CA SER A 92 -8.53 -6.66 -13.62
C SER A 92 -7.32 -7.07 -14.46
N GLY A 93 -6.29 -7.60 -13.80
CA GLY A 93 -5.15 -8.22 -14.48
C GLY A 93 -5.48 -9.58 -15.14
N ARG A 94 -6.73 -10.07 -15.02
CA ARG A 94 -7.23 -11.17 -15.84
C ARG A 94 -7.46 -10.73 -17.28
N ASP A 95 -7.88 -9.47 -17.44
CA ASP A 95 -8.39 -8.95 -18.70
C ASP A 95 -7.35 -8.13 -19.47
N ILE A 96 -6.45 -7.45 -18.75
CA ILE A 96 -5.43 -6.58 -19.34
C ILE A 96 -4.06 -6.74 -18.69
N ASP A 97 -3.00 -6.44 -19.44
CA ASP A 97 -1.67 -6.17 -18.92
C ASP A 97 -1.63 -4.73 -18.38
N LYS A 98 -1.70 -4.60 -17.07
CA LYS A 98 -1.78 -3.28 -16.42
C LYS A 98 -0.49 -2.46 -16.56
N PHE A 99 0.69 -3.09 -16.61
CA PHE A 99 1.93 -2.36 -16.83
C PHE A 99 1.91 -1.68 -18.20
N LYS A 100 1.61 -2.45 -19.23
CA LYS A 100 1.52 -1.94 -20.61
C LYS A 100 0.39 -0.94 -20.77
N SER A 101 -0.81 -1.25 -20.26
CA SER A 101 -2.02 -0.41 -20.45
C SER A 101 -1.91 0.95 -19.78
N PHE A 102 -1.15 1.05 -18.68
CA PHE A 102 -1.00 2.31 -17.93
C PHE A 102 0.40 2.93 -18.07
N GLY A 103 1.25 2.40 -18.95
CA GLY A 103 2.58 2.95 -19.24
C GLY A 103 3.52 2.91 -18.06
N LEU A 104 3.40 1.87 -17.20
CA LEU A 104 4.28 1.69 -16.06
C LEU A 104 5.46 0.79 -16.38
N SER A 105 6.64 1.16 -15.88
CA SER A 105 7.90 0.46 -16.12
C SER A 105 8.18 -0.56 -15.02
N GLN A 106 8.47 -1.79 -15.43
CA GLN A 106 8.90 -2.86 -14.52
C GLN A 106 10.42 -2.81 -14.35
N LYS A 107 10.88 -2.75 -13.09
CA LYS A 107 12.28 -3.03 -12.74
C LYS A 107 12.37 -4.36 -12.00
N PRO A 108 13.41 -5.16 -12.23
CA PRO A 108 13.61 -6.40 -11.50
C PRO A 108 13.83 -6.10 -10.01
N ALA A 109 13.18 -6.87 -9.15
CA ALA A 109 13.45 -6.88 -7.73
C ALA A 109 14.71 -7.73 -7.44
N GLU A 110 15.33 -7.51 -6.29
CA GLU A 110 16.56 -8.22 -5.89
C GLU A 110 16.27 -9.49 -5.08
N GLN A 111 15.19 -9.48 -4.27
CA GLN A 111 14.90 -10.54 -3.30
C GLN A 111 13.60 -11.30 -3.57
N VAL A 112 12.73 -10.77 -4.44
CA VAL A 112 11.44 -11.35 -4.77
C VAL A 112 11.19 -11.36 -6.28
N ARG A 113 10.16 -12.08 -6.73
CA ARG A 113 9.83 -12.19 -8.16
C ARG A 113 8.92 -11.07 -8.68
N GLY A 114 8.18 -10.42 -7.80
CA GLY A 114 7.34 -9.28 -8.18
C GLY A 114 8.19 -8.11 -8.65
N PRO A 115 7.85 -7.42 -9.76
CA PRO A 115 8.64 -6.29 -10.23
C PRO A 115 8.44 -5.06 -9.34
N LEU A 116 9.47 -4.22 -9.23
CA LEU A 116 9.34 -2.84 -8.75
C LEU A 116 8.61 -2.02 -9.82
N ILE A 117 7.82 -1.04 -9.41
CA ILE A 117 7.24 -0.02 -10.29
C ILE A 117 8.17 1.19 -10.25
N ASP A 118 8.84 1.48 -11.37
CA ASP A 118 9.89 2.52 -11.42
C ASP A 118 9.36 3.92 -11.11
N GLU A 119 8.13 4.22 -11.50
CA GLU A 119 7.49 5.52 -11.29
C GLU A 119 7.08 5.77 -9.82
N CYS A 120 7.12 4.73 -8.96
CA CYS A 120 6.87 4.89 -7.53
C CYS A 120 8.12 5.36 -6.80
N TYR A 121 7.90 6.25 -5.83
CA TYR A 121 9.01 6.85 -5.08
C TYR A 121 9.68 5.88 -4.09
N ALA A 122 8.95 4.85 -3.66
CA ALA A 122 9.47 3.80 -2.78
C ALA A 122 8.89 2.44 -3.18
N ASN A 123 9.71 1.39 -3.03
CA ASN A 123 9.35 0.01 -3.34
C ASN A 123 9.88 -0.89 -2.22
N PHE A 124 9.01 -1.71 -1.64
CA PHE A 124 9.33 -2.62 -0.54
C PHE A 124 9.11 -4.06 -0.99
N GLU A 125 10.18 -4.81 -1.10
CA GLU A 125 10.14 -6.23 -1.46
C GLU A 125 9.71 -7.05 -0.24
N CYS A 126 8.66 -7.85 -0.39
CA CYS A 126 7.96 -8.49 0.69
C CYS A 126 7.87 -10.00 0.50
N ARG A 127 8.20 -10.77 1.54
CA ARG A 127 7.95 -12.21 1.66
C ARG A 127 6.86 -12.48 2.66
N LEU A 128 5.97 -13.42 2.36
CA LEU A 128 4.91 -13.83 3.26
C LEU A 128 5.50 -14.50 4.50
N SER A 129 5.33 -13.84 5.65
CA SER A 129 5.78 -14.31 6.97
C SER A 129 4.72 -15.18 7.64
N ASP A 130 3.46 -14.70 7.66
CA ASP A 130 2.34 -15.45 8.24
C ASP A 130 1.12 -15.44 7.32
N SER A 131 0.50 -16.61 7.15
CA SER A 131 -0.71 -16.83 6.36
C SER A 131 -1.91 -17.33 7.19
N SER A 132 -1.79 -17.40 8.50
CA SER A 132 -2.84 -17.94 9.39
C SER A 132 -4.16 -17.17 9.27
N TRP A 133 -4.10 -15.88 9.01
CA TRP A 133 -5.26 -15.00 8.88
C TRP A 133 -5.84 -14.90 7.48
N VAL A 134 -5.16 -15.47 6.47
CA VAL A 134 -5.60 -15.37 5.05
C VAL A 134 -6.95 -16.07 4.86
N ARG A 135 -7.12 -17.27 5.40
CA ARG A 135 -8.37 -18.05 5.22
C ARG A 135 -9.60 -17.36 5.82
N LYS A 136 -9.44 -16.73 6.99
CA LYS A 136 -10.57 -16.18 7.75
C LYS A 136 -10.83 -14.70 7.44
N TYR A 137 -9.75 -13.94 7.21
CA TYR A 137 -9.83 -12.48 7.12
C TYR A 137 -9.22 -11.88 5.85
N ASN A 138 -8.68 -12.71 4.95
CA ASN A 138 -7.93 -12.26 3.76
C ASN A 138 -6.70 -11.39 4.10
N VAL A 139 -6.19 -11.50 5.32
CA VAL A 139 -5.02 -10.73 5.80
C VAL A 139 -3.76 -11.57 5.64
N PHE A 140 -2.83 -11.02 4.89
CA PHE A 140 -1.48 -11.53 4.71
C PHE A 140 -0.53 -10.73 5.60
N VAL A 141 0.37 -11.37 6.32
CA VAL A 141 1.44 -10.70 7.06
C VAL A 141 2.74 -10.89 6.29
N PHE A 142 3.29 -9.80 5.80
CA PHE A 142 4.55 -9.80 5.05
C PHE A 142 5.69 -9.26 5.88
N GLU A 143 6.87 -9.83 5.68
CA GLU A 143 8.14 -9.23 6.09
C GLU A 143 8.72 -8.44 4.91
N VAL A 144 9.09 -7.19 5.16
CA VAL A 144 9.86 -6.38 4.21
C VAL A 144 11.32 -6.82 4.26
N VAL A 145 11.77 -7.47 3.20
CA VAL A 145 13.14 -8.03 3.11
C VAL A 145 14.12 -7.12 2.38
N LYS A 146 13.62 -6.14 1.65
CA LYS A 146 14.42 -5.12 0.96
C LYS A 146 13.58 -3.87 0.72
N ALA A 147 14.19 -2.70 0.84
CA ALA A 147 13.54 -1.42 0.58
C ALA A 147 14.36 -0.57 -0.37
N HIS A 148 13.70 0.05 -1.34
CA HIS A 148 14.27 1.00 -2.29
C HIS A 148 13.48 2.31 -2.15
N VAL A 149 14.15 3.41 -1.82
CA VAL A 149 13.52 4.70 -1.58
C VAL A 149 14.28 5.79 -2.31
N ALA A 150 13.57 6.66 -3.02
CA ALA A 150 14.17 7.81 -3.67
C ALA A 150 14.83 8.75 -2.65
N SER A 151 16.02 9.23 -2.94
CA SER A 151 16.75 10.13 -2.06
C SER A 151 16.15 11.55 -2.00
N SER A 152 15.41 11.93 -3.04
CA SER A 152 14.76 13.25 -3.16
C SER A 152 13.48 13.15 -3.99
N PRO A 153 12.41 13.87 -3.58
CA PRO A 153 12.26 14.59 -2.32
C PRO A 153 12.17 13.62 -1.13
N LYS A 154 12.61 14.02 0.06
CA LYS A 154 12.57 13.16 1.25
C LYS A 154 11.15 12.71 1.63
N TYR A 155 10.18 13.59 1.45
CA TYR A 155 8.76 13.35 1.74
C TYR A 155 7.91 13.90 0.58
N PRO A 156 7.71 13.12 -0.49
CA PRO A 156 6.85 13.53 -1.59
C PRO A 156 5.39 13.54 -1.16
N LYS A 157 4.54 14.22 -1.90
CA LYS A 157 3.09 14.19 -1.68
C LYS A 157 2.55 12.82 -2.04
N THR A 158 1.90 12.16 -1.08
CA THR A 158 1.20 10.89 -1.25
C THR A 158 -0.32 11.09 -1.26
N ILE A 159 -1.08 10.10 -1.70
CA ILE A 159 -2.54 10.11 -1.75
C ILE A 159 -3.12 9.17 -0.70
N HIS A 160 -4.23 9.58 -0.08
CA HIS A 160 -4.91 8.87 0.99
C HIS A 160 -6.40 8.85 0.69
N TYR A 161 -6.99 7.66 0.60
CA TYR A 161 -8.38 7.51 0.19
C TYR A 161 -9.34 7.67 1.38
N ARG A 162 -10.35 8.53 1.23
CA ARG A 162 -11.38 8.79 2.23
C ARG A 162 -12.69 8.04 1.99
N GLY A 163 -12.80 7.36 0.86
CA GLY A 163 -14.06 6.76 0.39
C GLY A 163 -14.78 7.67 -0.61
N ASP A 164 -15.73 7.10 -1.34
CA ASP A 164 -16.65 7.78 -2.27
C ASP A 164 -15.95 8.63 -3.35
N GLY A 165 -14.76 8.20 -3.79
CA GLY A 165 -13.97 8.91 -4.80
C GLY A 165 -13.13 10.08 -4.27
N GLU A 166 -13.19 10.38 -2.97
CA GLU A 166 -12.45 11.47 -2.34
C GLU A 166 -11.06 11.03 -1.86
N PHE A 167 -10.05 11.86 -2.16
CA PHE A 167 -8.68 11.68 -1.70
C PHE A 167 -8.21 12.86 -0.87
N MET A 168 -7.42 12.56 0.15
CA MET A 168 -6.58 13.52 0.82
C MET A 168 -5.17 13.43 0.22
N ILE A 169 -4.58 14.57 -0.11
CA ILE A 169 -3.17 14.66 -0.47
C ILE A 169 -2.40 15.02 0.80
N SER A 170 -1.28 14.33 1.07
CA SER A 170 -0.45 14.63 2.23
C SER A 170 0.04 16.08 2.18
N GLY A 171 -0.05 16.77 3.32
CA GLY A 171 0.32 18.17 3.45
C GLY A 171 1.78 18.38 3.86
N GLU A 172 2.04 19.49 4.55
CA GLU A 172 3.35 19.85 5.04
C GLU A 172 3.81 18.96 6.20
N ASN A 173 5.10 18.62 6.19
CA ASN A 173 5.73 17.95 7.31
C ASN A 173 6.14 18.97 8.37
N THR A 174 5.94 18.63 9.65
CA THR A 174 6.33 19.51 10.75
C THR A 174 7.03 18.73 11.87
N GLY A 175 8.14 19.25 12.34
CA GLY A 175 8.86 18.73 13.50
C GLY A 175 8.64 19.53 14.79
N ARG A 176 7.69 20.50 14.79
CA ARG A 176 7.52 21.43 15.91
C ARG A 176 7.20 20.75 17.25
N TRP A 177 6.60 19.57 17.21
CA TRP A 177 6.26 18.78 18.39
C TRP A 177 7.32 17.75 18.80
N ARG A 178 8.45 17.66 18.07
CA ARG A 178 9.51 16.67 18.32
C ARG A 178 9.99 16.67 19.78
N ARG A 179 10.07 17.84 20.41
CA ARG A 179 10.53 17.98 21.81
C ARG A 179 9.56 17.41 22.86
N LEU A 180 8.32 17.09 22.48
CA LEU A 180 7.32 16.47 23.36
C LEU A 180 7.47 14.95 23.46
N PHE A 181 8.22 14.33 22.53
CA PHE A 181 8.51 12.91 22.58
C PHE A 181 9.55 12.61 23.64
N ARG A 182 9.35 11.50 24.35
CA ARG A 182 10.37 10.99 25.30
C ARG A 182 11.61 10.53 24.52
N PRO A 183 12.82 10.67 25.11
CA PRO A 183 14.03 10.07 24.55
C PRO A 183 13.80 8.56 24.32
N GLY A 184 14.19 8.05 23.16
CA GLY A 184 13.99 6.64 22.77
C GLY A 184 12.67 6.32 22.06
N MET A 185 11.76 7.30 21.90
CA MET A 185 10.53 7.15 21.10
C MET A 185 10.62 7.84 19.72
N LEU A 186 11.81 8.31 19.33
CA LEU A 186 12.09 9.00 18.06
C LEU A 186 12.96 8.15 17.16
#